data_871972659f919f60e68c0f1b09b39b4f
#
_entry.id   871972659f919f60e68c0f1b09b39b4f
#
_cell.length_a   1.000
_cell.length_b   1.000
_cell.length_c   1.000
_cell.angle_alpha   90.00
_cell.angle_beta   90.00
_cell.angle_gamma   90.00
#
_symmetry.space_group_name_H-M   'P 1'
#
loop_
_entity.id
_entity.type
_entity.pdbx_description
1 polymer ?
#
loop_
_entity_poly.entity_id
_entity_poly.type
_entity_poly.pdbx_seq_one_letter_code
_entity_poly.pdbx_strand_id
1 'polypeptide(L)'
;ILTHRHLDHSNDANVLIEAMTQGTFNRRGALFLPSDAVYGKEPVVFSYLQQSVERMEILREGGSYRLGDLQLRTPVRNYHPVETYGLIFDLPEIRIAFLSDTKYFEQLMEHYRGTDILVLNVMLFQPPPVKEIQHLDLGSARLLIEAIRPRLAVMTHFGMTMLNKRPHRLAQQLTEETGLTVVAAYDGYTLEIGEVINGGGPHVKGDGS
;
A
#
# COMPACT_ATOMS: atom_id res chain seq x y z
N ILE A 1 -8.55 5.34 -4.43
CA ILE A 1 -7.79 5.85 -3.27
C ILE A 1 -6.37 6.13 -3.74
N LEU A 2 -5.82 7.31 -3.41
CA LEU A 2 -4.41 7.65 -3.58
C LEU A 2 -3.76 7.72 -2.20
N THR A 3 -2.66 7.00 -2.02
CA THR A 3 -1.90 7.03 -0.77
C THR A 3 -1.06 8.29 -0.64
N HIS A 4 -0.56 8.80 -1.77
CA HIS A 4 0.20 10.05 -1.88
C HIS A 4 0.33 10.51 -3.35
N ARG A 5 0.91 11.69 -3.57
CA ARG A 5 0.92 12.39 -4.85
C ARG A 5 2.12 12.10 -5.76
N HIS A 6 3.05 11.22 -5.40
CA HIS A 6 4.14 10.88 -6.31
C HIS A 6 3.61 10.26 -7.61
N LEU A 7 4.32 10.50 -8.69
CA LEU A 7 3.87 10.20 -10.05
C LEU A 7 3.58 8.70 -10.24
N ASP A 8 4.42 7.83 -9.73
CA ASP A 8 4.29 6.37 -9.79
C ASP A 8 3.09 5.82 -9.00
N HIS A 9 2.46 6.65 -8.15
CA HIS A 9 1.24 6.32 -7.40
C HIS A 9 0.00 7.06 -7.88
N SER A 10 0.13 8.10 -8.68
CA SER A 10 -0.98 8.99 -9.04
C SER A 10 -1.13 9.25 -10.55
N ASN A 11 -0.22 8.79 -11.39
CA ASN A 11 -0.17 9.10 -12.82
C ASN A 11 -1.50 8.86 -13.55
N ASP A 12 -2.14 7.73 -13.28
CA ASP A 12 -3.37 7.32 -13.98
C ASP A 12 -4.66 7.78 -13.27
N ALA A 13 -4.55 8.53 -12.16
CA ALA A 13 -5.71 8.93 -11.36
C ALA A 13 -6.73 9.73 -12.18
N ASN A 14 -6.27 10.68 -12.99
CA ASN A 14 -7.16 11.50 -13.81
C ASN A 14 -7.87 10.67 -14.89
N VAL A 15 -7.15 9.78 -15.56
CA VAL A 15 -7.72 8.88 -16.59
C VAL A 15 -8.75 7.94 -15.97
N LEU A 16 -8.45 7.40 -14.79
CA LEU A 16 -9.38 6.53 -14.06
C LEU A 16 -10.64 7.27 -13.62
N ILE A 17 -10.53 8.51 -13.12
CA ILE A 17 -11.68 9.33 -12.76
C ILE A 17 -12.52 9.63 -14.01
N GLU A 18 -11.91 10.00 -15.11
CA GLU A 18 -12.61 10.27 -16.35
C GLU A 18 -13.35 9.03 -16.87
N ALA A 19 -12.70 7.87 -16.85
CA ALA A 19 -13.35 6.59 -17.21
C ALA A 19 -14.50 6.24 -16.26
N MET A 20 -14.31 6.37 -14.97
CA MET A 20 -15.32 6.12 -13.94
C MET A 20 -16.55 7.02 -14.11
N THR A 21 -16.35 8.29 -14.48
CA THR A 21 -17.41 9.30 -14.67
C THR A 21 -17.92 9.38 -16.10
N GLN A 22 -17.47 8.47 -16.98
CA GLN A 22 -17.84 8.44 -18.41
C GLN A 22 -17.57 9.78 -19.11
N GLY A 23 -16.33 10.28 -19.02
CA GLY A 23 -15.96 11.56 -19.60
C GLY A 23 -16.60 12.76 -18.88
N THR A 24 -16.79 12.66 -17.58
CA THR A 24 -17.44 13.67 -16.73
C THR A 24 -18.96 13.87 -16.91
N PHE A 25 -19.60 13.08 -17.78
CA PHE A 25 -21.04 13.17 -18.01
C PHE A 25 -21.88 12.64 -16.84
N ASN A 26 -21.31 11.69 -16.06
CA ASN A 26 -21.99 11.08 -14.93
C ASN A 26 -21.20 11.31 -13.63
N ARG A 27 -21.72 12.18 -12.78
CA ARG A 27 -21.13 12.38 -11.46
C ARG A 27 -21.31 11.11 -10.63
N ARG A 28 -20.20 10.41 -10.30
CA ARG A 28 -20.23 9.16 -9.54
C ARG A 28 -18.89 8.83 -8.91
N GLY A 29 -18.93 7.87 -7.98
CA GLY A 29 -17.75 7.32 -7.34
C GLY A 29 -17.21 8.17 -6.21
N ALA A 30 -16.24 7.63 -5.51
CA ALA A 30 -15.60 8.27 -4.38
C ALA A 30 -14.08 8.34 -4.57
N LEU A 31 -13.48 9.45 -4.20
CA LEU A 31 -12.05 9.71 -4.25
C LEU A 31 -11.53 10.00 -2.84
N PHE A 32 -10.56 9.24 -2.39
CA PHE A 32 -9.87 9.43 -1.11
C PHE A 32 -8.40 9.71 -1.40
N LEU A 33 -7.86 10.82 -0.86
CA LEU A 33 -6.49 11.24 -1.16
C LEU A 33 -5.96 12.20 -0.08
N PRO A 34 -4.63 12.36 0.03
CA PRO A 34 -4.02 13.36 0.90
C PRO A 34 -4.37 14.80 0.49
N SER A 35 -4.28 15.73 1.43
CA SER A 35 -4.63 17.13 1.18
C SER A 35 -3.71 17.80 0.17
N ASP A 36 -2.42 17.48 0.17
CA ASP A 36 -1.44 18.05 -0.76
C ASP A 36 -1.65 17.59 -2.21
N ALA A 37 -2.32 16.45 -2.42
CA ALA A 37 -2.71 15.98 -3.75
C ALA A 37 -3.82 16.81 -4.40
N VAL A 38 -4.55 17.59 -3.60
CA VAL A 38 -5.66 18.47 -4.05
C VAL A 38 -5.30 19.94 -3.92
N TYR A 39 -4.81 20.33 -2.74
CA TYR A 39 -4.59 21.73 -2.36
C TYR A 39 -3.12 22.13 -2.34
N GLY A 40 -2.22 21.22 -2.65
CA GLY A 40 -0.78 21.50 -2.74
C GLY A 40 -0.42 22.41 -3.91
N LYS A 41 0.85 22.78 -3.99
CA LYS A 41 1.37 23.59 -5.12
C LYS A 41 1.25 22.87 -6.46
N GLU A 42 1.27 21.56 -6.42
CA GLU A 42 1.20 20.67 -7.59
C GLU A 42 0.10 19.63 -7.36
N PRO A 43 -1.18 20.01 -7.49
CA PRO A 43 -2.29 19.07 -7.34
C PRO A 43 -2.24 18.03 -8.46
N VAL A 44 -2.46 16.75 -8.09
CA VAL A 44 -2.41 15.64 -9.05
C VAL A 44 -3.75 15.33 -9.69
N VAL A 45 -4.86 15.75 -9.06
CA VAL A 45 -6.21 15.59 -9.63
C VAL A 45 -6.69 16.93 -10.18
N PHE A 46 -6.98 16.97 -11.48
CA PHE A 46 -7.44 18.18 -12.15
C PHE A 46 -8.77 18.68 -11.58
N SER A 47 -8.90 20.00 -11.45
CA SER A 47 -10.06 20.63 -10.79
C SER A 47 -11.40 20.26 -11.44
N TYR A 48 -11.45 20.11 -12.77
CA TYR A 48 -12.67 19.70 -13.46
C TYR A 48 -13.07 18.26 -13.14
N LEU A 49 -12.09 17.38 -12.90
CA LEU A 49 -12.34 16.00 -12.51
C LEU A 49 -12.76 15.86 -11.05
N GLN A 50 -12.25 16.72 -10.17
CA GLN A 50 -12.68 16.76 -8.76
C GLN A 50 -14.19 17.01 -8.64
N GLN A 51 -14.76 17.84 -9.53
CA GLN A 51 -16.19 18.14 -9.55
C GLN A 51 -17.05 16.98 -10.10
N SER A 52 -16.41 16.05 -10.81
CA SER A 52 -17.08 14.92 -11.46
C SER A 52 -17.25 13.72 -10.53
N VAL A 53 -16.53 13.65 -9.42
CA VAL A 53 -16.75 12.61 -8.41
C VAL A 53 -17.91 12.99 -7.49
N GLU A 54 -18.67 11.98 -7.05
CA GLU A 54 -19.80 12.17 -6.14
C GLU A 54 -19.33 12.54 -4.74
N ARG A 55 -18.22 11.95 -4.30
CA ARG A 55 -17.65 12.14 -2.97
C ARG A 55 -16.14 12.28 -3.04
N MET A 56 -15.59 13.27 -2.36
CA MET A 56 -14.16 13.42 -2.16
C MET A 56 -13.85 13.55 -0.68
N GLU A 57 -12.93 12.72 -0.20
CA GLU A 57 -12.52 12.66 1.20
C GLU A 57 -11.02 12.88 1.33
N ILE A 58 -10.65 13.79 2.22
CA ILE A 58 -9.24 14.04 2.53
C ILE A 58 -8.77 13.06 3.59
N LEU A 59 -7.75 12.28 3.25
CA LEU A 59 -7.08 11.38 4.18
C LEU A 59 -6.38 12.18 5.29
N ARG A 60 -6.43 11.66 6.53
CA ARG A 60 -5.81 12.28 7.71
C ARG A 60 -5.27 11.19 8.62
N GLU A 61 -4.25 11.51 9.38
CA GLU A 61 -3.75 10.64 10.44
C GLU A 61 -4.87 10.28 11.44
N GLY A 62 -4.96 8.99 11.79
CA GLY A 62 -6.04 8.48 12.63
C GLY A 62 -7.42 8.49 11.98
N GLY A 63 -7.48 8.77 10.66
CA GLY A 63 -8.74 8.85 9.91
C GLY A 63 -9.46 7.51 9.78
N SER A 64 -10.78 7.55 9.81
CA SER A 64 -11.67 6.42 9.53
C SER A 64 -12.69 6.82 8.48
N TYR A 65 -12.85 5.99 7.46
CA TYR A 65 -13.67 6.29 6.28
C TYR A 65 -14.54 5.08 5.94
N ARG A 66 -15.63 5.34 5.24
CA ARG A 66 -16.58 4.30 4.85
C ARG A 66 -16.97 4.46 3.38
N LEU A 67 -16.97 3.34 2.65
CA LEU A 67 -17.45 3.27 1.28
C LEU A 67 -18.37 2.05 1.15
N GLY A 68 -19.69 2.27 1.21
CA GLY A 68 -20.66 1.17 1.36
C GLY A 68 -20.38 0.42 2.66
N ASP A 69 -20.19 -0.88 2.55
CA ASP A 69 -19.87 -1.76 3.69
C ASP A 69 -18.35 -1.83 3.97
N LEU A 70 -17.55 -1.28 3.08
CA LEU A 70 -16.10 -1.25 3.25
C LEU A 70 -15.70 -0.17 4.26
N GLN A 71 -14.99 -0.58 5.31
CA GLN A 71 -14.41 0.31 6.29
C GLN A 71 -12.90 0.36 6.10
N LEU A 72 -12.34 1.58 6.02
CA LEU A 72 -10.91 1.78 5.88
C LEU A 72 -10.41 2.82 6.88
N ARG A 73 -9.16 2.67 7.29
CA ARG A 73 -8.47 3.58 8.23
C ARG A 73 -7.10 3.97 7.71
N THR A 74 -6.67 5.17 8.07
CA THR A 74 -5.31 5.68 7.90
C THR A 74 -4.67 5.82 9.28
N PRO A 75 -3.98 4.79 9.81
CA PRO A 75 -3.61 4.72 11.23
C PRO A 75 -2.61 5.80 11.64
N VAL A 76 -1.66 6.09 10.78
CA VAL A 76 -0.57 7.05 11.03
C VAL A 76 -0.12 7.68 9.72
N ARG A 77 0.40 8.90 9.79
CA ARG A 77 1.09 9.53 8.65
C ARG A 77 2.46 8.89 8.47
N ASN A 78 2.74 8.47 7.25
CA ASN A 78 4.03 7.90 6.88
C ASN A 78 5.13 8.98 6.84
N TYR A 79 6.36 8.59 7.18
CA TYR A 79 7.54 9.44 6.96
C TYR A 79 7.98 9.34 5.51
N HIS A 80 7.54 10.33 4.72
CA HIS A 80 7.80 10.44 3.30
C HIS A 80 7.86 11.91 2.90
N PRO A 81 8.56 12.32 1.80
CA PRO A 81 8.71 13.73 1.42
C PRO A 81 7.40 14.47 1.16
N VAL A 82 6.35 13.74 0.81
CA VAL A 82 4.99 14.26 0.59
C VAL A 82 4.02 13.66 1.60
N GLU A 83 2.83 14.23 1.72
CA GLU A 83 1.80 13.70 2.61
C GLU A 83 1.39 12.30 2.17
N THR A 84 1.65 11.29 3.01
CA THR A 84 1.51 9.88 2.65
C THR A 84 0.83 9.10 3.77
N TYR A 85 -0.09 8.23 3.39
CA TYR A 85 -0.79 7.34 4.31
C TYR A 85 -0.75 5.89 3.85
N GLY A 86 -0.54 4.98 4.78
CA GLY A 86 -0.92 3.59 4.60
C GLY A 86 -2.40 3.41 4.89
N LEU A 87 -2.95 2.29 4.46
CA LEU A 87 -4.38 1.99 4.53
C LEU A 87 -4.60 0.67 5.27
N ILE A 88 -5.61 0.63 6.14
CA ILE A 88 -6.09 -0.61 6.77
C ILE A 88 -7.54 -0.79 6.38
N PHE A 89 -7.86 -1.96 5.82
CA PHE A 89 -9.21 -2.39 5.52
C PHE A 89 -9.66 -3.41 6.56
N ASP A 90 -10.69 -3.07 7.32
CA ASP A 90 -11.32 -3.96 8.27
C ASP A 90 -12.51 -4.66 7.57
N LEU A 91 -12.31 -5.92 7.19
CA LEU A 91 -13.34 -6.79 6.62
C LEU A 91 -13.87 -7.73 7.71
N PRO A 92 -15.05 -8.37 7.54
CA PRO A 92 -15.66 -9.19 8.60
C PRO A 92 -14.74 -10.29 9.15
N GLU A 93 -13.95 -10.93 8.29
CA GLU A 93 -13.16 -12.11 8.65
C GLU A 93 -11.65 -11.88 8.57
N ILE A 94 -11.21 -10.73 8.04
CA ILE A 94 -9.80 -10.48 7.76
C ILE A 94 -9.48 -8.99 7.76
N ARG A 95 -8.32 -8.64 8.29
CA ARG A 95 -7.76 -7.29 8.22
C ARG A 95 -6.62 -7.23 7.22
N ILE A 96 -6.74 -6.35 6.24
CA ILE A 96 -5.73 -6.16 5.20
C ILE A 96 -5.12 -4.76 5.36
N ALA A 97 -3.82 -4.68 5.44
CA ALA A 97 -3.11 -3.42 5.51
C ALA A 97 -2.16 -3.24 4.33
N PHE A 98 -2.14 -2.03 3.79
CA PHE A 98 -1.20 -1.56 2.79
C PHE A 98 -0.31 -0.51 3.43
N LEU A 99 0.92 -0.88 3.77
CA LEU A 99 1.94 0.06 4.22
C LEU A 99 2.62 0.64 2.98
N SER A 100 2.13 1.80 2.56
CA SER A 100 2.67 2.56 1.44
C SER A 100 4.05 3.13 1.73
N ASP A 101 4.58 3.98 0.87
CA ASP A 101 5.92 4.53 0.99
C ASP A 101 6.17 5.21 2.33
N THR A 102 7.23 4.80 2.97
CA THR A 102 7.70 5.34 4.25
C THR A 102 9.11 4.87 4.55
N LYS A 103 9.88 5.64 5.28
CA LYS A 103 11.00 5.06 6.03
C LYS A 103 10.46 4.34 7.26
N TYR A 104 11.26 3.44 7.80
CA TYR A 104 10.94 2.78 9.06
C TYR A 104 10.89 3.77 10.24
N PHE A 105 9.91 3.58 11.12
CA PHE A 105 9.83 4.17 12.46
C PHE A 105 9.05 3.23 13.38
N GLU A 106 9.39 3.23 14.67
CA GLU A 106 8.98 2.21 15.62
C GLU A 106 7.46 2.09 15.79
N GLN A 107 6.75 3.21 15.74
CA GLN A 107 5.29 3.26 15.91
C GLN A 107 4.52 2.48 14.84
N LEU A 108 5.13 2.19 13.67
CA LEU A 108 4.50 1.34 12.65
C LEU A 108 4.11 -0.03 13.20
N MET A 109 4.92 -0.61 14.09
CA MET A 109 4.65 -1.92 14.68
C MET A 109 3.33 -1.94 15.46
N GLU A 110 3.04 -0.87 16.20
CA GLU A 110 1.82 -0.74 16.99
C GLU A 110 0.61 -0.43 16.11
N HIS A 111 0.75 0.52 15.20
CA HIS A 111 -0.34 0.97 14.33
C HIS A 111 -0.87 -0.12 13.39
N TYR A 112 0.00 -1.06 12.98
CA TYR A 112 -0.37 -2.16 12.08
C TYR A 112 -0.55 -3.50 12.79
N ARG A 113 -0.55 -3.52 14.12
CA ARG A 113 -0.78 -4.73 14.93
C ARG A 113 -2.15 -5.35 14.63
N GLY A 114 -2.19 -6.68 14.56
CA GLY A 114 -3.41 -7.43 14.31
C GLY A 114 -3.85 -7.41 12.85
N THR A 115 -2.95 -7.07 11.94
CA THR A 115 -3.14 -7.22 10.49
C THR A 115 -2.94 -8.68 10.09
N ASP A 116 -3.87 -9.23 9.32
CA ASP A 116 -3.77 -10.60 8.80
C ASP A 116 -2.96 -10.65 7.49
N ILE A 117 -3.23 -9.72 6.57
CA ILE A 117 -2.45 -9.57 5.33
C ILE A 117 -1.77 -8.21 5.35
N LEU A 118 -0.44 -8.21 5.35
CA LEU A 118 0.36 -7.00 5.37
C LEU A 118 1.07 -6.82 4.03
N VAL A 119 0.64 -5.85 3.23
CA VAL A 119 1.28 -5.45 1.98
C VAL A 119 2.26 -4.33 2.26
N LEU A 120 3.53 -4.51 1.88
CA LEU A 120 4.65 -3.62 2.21
C LEU A 120 5.33 -3.12 0.94
N ASN A 121 5.48 -1.80 0.82
CA ASN A 121 6.33 -1.19 -0.19
C ASN A 121 7.80 -1.29 0.25
N VAL A 122 8.59 -2.19 -0.36
CA VAL A 122 9.99 -2.47 0.01
C VAL A 122 10.90 -2.10 -1.14
N MET A 123 11.24 -0.82 -1.24
CA MET A 123 12.01 -0.29 -2.36
C MET A 123 13.49 -0.68 -2.33
N LEU A 124 14.09 -0.80 -1.12
CA LEU A 124 15.52 -0.88 -0.96
C LEU A 124 15.97 -2.25 -0.42
N PHE A 125 17.10 -2.74 -0.94
CA PHE A 125 17.73 -3.97 -0.39
C PHE A 125 18.45 -3.69 0.94
N GLN A 126 19.08 -2.53 1.07
CA GLN A 126 19.83 -2.08 2.25
C GLN A 126 19.40 -0.67 2.63
N PRO A 127 19.66 -0.23 3.87
CA PRO A 127 19.40 1.14 4.28
C PRO A 127 19.95 2.16 3.28
N PRO A 128 19.21 3.24 3.01
CA PRO A 128 19.62 4.23 2.03
C PRO A 128 20.93 4.91 2.44
N PRO A 129 21.81 5.23 1.46
CA PRO A 129 23.06 5.92 1.73
C PRO A 129 22.84 7.37 2.18
N VAL A 130 21.66 7.93 1.94
CA VAL A 130 21.29 9.31 2.27
C VAL A 130 19.93 9.33 2.95
N LYS A 131 19.75 10.25 3.92
CA LYS A 131 18.54 10.33 4.75
C LYS A 131 17.29 10.80 4.00
N GLU A 132 17.47 11.41 2.85
CA GLU A 132 16.40 11.94 1.99
C GLU A 132 15.59 10.84 1.32
N ILE A 133 16.17 9.64 1.16
CA ILE A 133 15.46 8.48 0.61
C ILE A 133 14.64 7.84 1.74
N GLN A 134 13.33 8.11 1.72
CA GLN A 134 12.40 7.72 2.78
C GLN A 134 11.56 6.51 2.36
N HIS A 135 12.22 5.36 2.23
CA HIS A 135 11.60 4.09 1.88
C HIS A 135 12.07 2.97 2.81
N LEU A 136 11.26 1.92 2.93
CA LEU A 136 11.68 0.70 3.63
C LEU A 136 12.77 -0.01 2.84
N ASP A 137 13.73 -0.52 3.57
CA ASP A 137 14.66 -1.55 3.14
C ASP A 137 14.22 -2.94 3.63
N LEU A 138 14.87 -3.99 3.11
CA LEU A 138 14.54 -5.37 3.44
C LEU A 138 14.66 -5.67 4.95
N GLY A 139 15.68 -5.12 5.62
CA GLY A 139 15.87 -5.30 7.06
C GLY A 139 14.73 -4.68 7.88
N SER A 140 14.32 -3.47 7.51
CA SER A 140 13.18 -2.77 8.12
C SER A 140 11.87 -3.51 7.88
N ALA A 141 11.66 -4.04 6.66
CA ALA A 141 10.49 -4.87 6.35
C ALA A 141 10.46 -6.14 7.20
N ARG A 142 11.60 -6.81 7.38
CA ARG A 142 11.72 -7.97 8.27
C ARG A 142 11.31 -7.64 9.71
N LEU A 143 11.80 -6.55 10.28
CA LEU A 143 11.44 -6.11 11.64
C LEU A 143 9.93 -5.90 11.80
N LEU A 144 9.29 -5.29 10.80
CA LEU A 144 7.83 -5.10 10.80
C LEU A 144 7.08 -6.43 10.72
N ILE A 145 7.50 -7.35 9.85
CA ILE A 145 6.89 -8.67 9.69
C ILE A 145 6.99 -9.47 11.00
N GLU A 146 8.16 -9.50 11.63
CA GLU A 146 8.40 -10.20 12.90
C GLU A 146 7.57 -9.61 14.06
N ALA A 147 7.41 -8.28 14.11
CA ALA A 147 6.67 -7.61 15.17
C ALA A 147 5.14 -7.69 15.00
N ILE A 148 4.65 -7.52 13.76
CA ILE A 148 3.21 -7.53 13.45
C ILE A 148 2.68 -8.96 13.37
N ARG A 149 3.49 -9.92 12.90
CA ARG A 149 3.18 -11.35 12.72
C ARG A 149 1.89 -11.59 11.90
N PRO A 150 1.82 -11.07 10.66
CA PRO A 150 0.68 -11.29 9.81
C PRO A 150 0.58 -12.77 9.42
N ARG A 151 -0.58 -13.25 9.00
CA ARG A 151 -0.75 -14.56 8.36
C ARG A 151 0.00 -14.61 7.02
N LEU A 152 0.01 -13.47 6.31
CA LEU A 152 0.70 -13.30 5.04
C LEU A 152 1.30 -11.89 4.96
N ALA A 153 2.59 -11.81 4.67
CA ALA A 153 3.27 -10.58 4.26
C ALA A 153 3.50 -10.59 2.75
N VAL A 154 3.10 -9.52 2.07
CA VAL A 154 3.29 -9.34 0.63
C VAL A 154 4.22 -8.17 0.40
N MET A 155 5.42 -8.43 -0.08
CA MET A 155 6.37 -7.38 -0.48
C MET A 155 6.09 -6.94 -1.92
N THR A 156 6.14 -5.65 -2.17
CA THR A 156 5.93 -5.05 -3.49
C THR A 156 6.75 -3.76 -3.62
N HIS A 157 6.58 -3.00 -4.72
CA HIS A 157 7.22 -1.70 -4.96
C HIS A 157 8.75 -1.78 -4.95
N PHE A 158 9.30 -2.71 -5.71
CA PHE A 158 10.74 -3.00 -5.70
C PHE A 158 11.53 -2.00 -6.55
N GLY A 159 12.48 -1.30 -5.94
CA GLY A 159 13.50 -0.55 -6.66
C GLY A 159 14.59 -1.48 -7.23
N MET A 160 15.46 -0.92 -8.08
CA MET A 160 16.51 -1.69 -8.77
C MET A 160 17.42 -2.48 -7.83
N THR A 161 17.68 -1.97 -6.62
CA THR A 161 18.50 -2.68 -5.62
C THR A 161 17.85 -3.98 -5.15
N MET A 162 16.51 -4.00 -5.03
CA MET A 162 15.73 -5.19 -4.72
C MET A 162 15.63 -6.12 -5.93
N LEU A 163 15.28 -5.59 -7.11
CA LEU A 163 15.11 -6.39 -8.33
C LEU A 163 16.38 -7.18 -8.68
N ASN A 164 17.55 -6.56 -8.55
CA ASN A 164 18.85 -7.21 -8.79
C ASN A 164 19.14 -8.36 -7.79
N LYS A 165 18.43 -8.42 -6.66
CA LYS A 165 18.56 -9.46 -5.64
C LYS A 165 17.46 -10.52 -5.70
N ARG A 166 16.61 -10.48 -6.75
CA ARG A 166 15.53 -11.45 -6.98
C ARG A 166 14.55 -11.48 -5.80
N PRO A 167 13.58 -10.57 -5.72
CA PRO A 167 12.68 -10.40 -4.58
C PRO A 167 11.99 -11.68 -4.10
N HIS A 168 11.65 -12.60 -5.03
CA HIS A 168 11.05 -13.90 -4.68
C HIS A 168 11.97 -14.78 -3.82
N ARG A 169 13.30 -14.76 -4.07
CA ARG A 169 14.27 -15.48 -3.23
C ARG A 169 14.42 -14.84 -1.87
N LEU A 170 14.39 -13.51 -1.81
CA LEU A 170 14.43 -12.79 -0.55
C LEU A 170 13.18 -13.06 0.29
N ALA A 171 12.01 -13.15 -0.36
CA ALA A 171 10.76 -13.52 0.32
C ALA A 171 10.83 -14.95 0.89
N GLN A 172 11.34 -15.90 0.12
CA GLN A 172 11.57 -17.27 0.59
C GLN A 172 12.53 -17.29 1.79
N GLN A 173 13.64 -16.59 1.69
CA GLN A 173 14.61 -16.47 2.79
C GLN A 173 13.95 -15.90 4.05
N LEU A 174 13.17 -14.82 3.92
CA LEU A 174 12.43 -14.25 5.06
C LEU A 174 11.44 -15.25 5.65
N THR A 175 10.76 -16.04 4.81
CA THR A 175 9.85 -17.10 5.30
C THR A 175 10.61 -18.14 6.14
N GLU A 176 11.77 -18.60 5.66
CA GLU A 176 12.62 -19.57 6.37
C GLU A 176 13.16 -19.00 7.69
N GLU A 177 13.59 -17.74 7.69
CA GLU A 177 14.18 -17.07 8.86
C GLU A 177 13.14 -16.69 9.93
N THR A 178 11.95 -16.27 9.54
CA THR A 178 10.91 -15.75 10.47
C THR A 178 9.86 -16.78 10.84
N GLY A 179 9.73 -17.85 10.05
CA GLY A 179 8.63 -18.82 10.17
C GLY A 179 7.26 -18.24 9.79
N LEU A 180 7.21 -17.08 9.15
CA LEU A 180 6.00 -16.40 8.69
C LEU A 180 5.93 -16.46 7.16
N THR A 181 4.73 -16.60 6.60
CA THR A 181 4.58 -16.64 5.13
C THR A 181 4.86 -15.26 4.53
N VAL A 182 5.91 -15.17 3.72
CA VAL A 182 6.30 -13.95 2.99
C VAL A 182 6.33 -14.25 1.50
N VAL A 183 5.73 -13.39 0.70
CA VAL A 183 5.75 -13.47 -0.77
C VAL A 183 6.21 -12.15 -1.37
N ALA A 184 6.80 -12.21 -2.55
CA ALA A 184 7.10 -11.03 -3.37
C ALA A 184 6.09 -10.98 -4.52
N ALA A 185 5.31 -9.91 -4.58
CA ALA A 185 4.38 -9.69 -5.68
C ALA A 185 5.15 -9.35 -6.98
N TYR A 186 4.53 -9.67 -8.10
CA TYR A 186 4.99 -9.34 -9.45
C TYR A 186 3.81 -8.73 -10.23
N ASP A 187 4.07 -8.15 -11.39
CA ASP A 187 3.01 -7.55 -12.20
C ASP A 187 1.99 -8.62 -12.62
N GLY A 188 0.73 -8.39 -12.30
CA GLY A 188 -0.34 -9.36 -12.47
C GLY A 188 -0.53 -10.36 -11.32
N TYR A 189 0.23 -10.24 -10.21
CA TYR A 189 0.02 -11.07 -9.03
C TYR A 189 -1.42 -10.92 -8.50
N THR A 190 -2.10 -12.03 -8.31
CA THR A 190 -3.44 -12.07 -7.73
C THR A 190 -3.43 -12.92 -6.47
N LEU A 191 -4.02 -12.40 -5.40
CA LEU A 191 -4.18 -13.09 -4.12
C LEU A 191 -5.66 -13.39 -3.87
N GLU A 192 -5.97 -14.67 -3.74
CA GLU A 192 -7.31 -15.12 -3.32
C GLU A 192 -7.40 -15.06 -1.79
N ILE A 193 -8.10 -14.05 -1.27
CA ILE A 193 -8.19 -13.77 0.17
C ILE A 193 -8.79 -14.97 0.93
N GLY A 194 -9.74 -15.70 0.32
CA GLY A 194 -10.35 -16.89 0.91
C GLY A 194 -9.36 -18.00 1.26
N GLU A 195 -8.26 -18.13 0.52
CA GLU A 195 -7.20 -19.10 0.84
C GLU A 195 -6.49 -18.72 2.14
N VAL A 196 -6.21 -17.43 2.34
CA VAL A 196 -5.55 -16.94 3.57
C VAL A 196 -6.48 -17.12 4.78
N ILE A 197 -7.79 -16.85 4.62
CA ILE A 197 -8.79 -17.04 5.69
C ILE A 197 -8.82 -18.50 6.13
N ASN A 198 -8.77 -19.44 5.20
CA ASN A 198 -8.87 -20.88 5.45
C ASN A 198 -7.56 -21.54 5.87
N GLY A 199 -6.48 -20.76 6.07
CA GLY A 199 -5.18 -21.27 6.47
C GLY A 199 -4.38 -21.92 5.35
N GLY A 200 -4.81 -21.75 4.09
CA GLY A 200 -4.04 -22.10 2.89
C GLY A 200 -2.94 -21.08 2.64
N GLY A 201 -1.78 -21.56 2.16
CA GLY A 201 -0.75 -20.65 1.64
C GLY A 201 -1.17 -20.05 0.29
N PRO A 202 -0.67 -18.86 -0.07
CA PRO A 202 -0.98 -18.28 -1.38
C PRO A 202 -0.49 -19.19 -2.49
N HIS A 203 -1.40 -19.64 -3.37
CA HIS A 203 -1.01 -20.30 -4.62
C HIS A 203 -0.35 -19.27 -5.52
N VAL A 204 0.96 -19.30 -5.60
CA VAL A 204 1.72 -18.61 -6.64
C VAL A 204 1.38 -19.33 -7.95
N LYS A 205 0.38 -18.87 -8.69
CA LYS A 205 0.21 -19.28 -10.10
C LYS A 205 1.40 -18.70 -10.84
N GLY A 206 2.40 -19.56 -10.96
CA GLY A 206 3.71 -19.23 -11.38
C GLY A 206 3.85 -18.93 -12.83
N ASP A 207 4.78 -18.86 -13.40
CA ASP A 207 5.64 -18.88 -14.54
C ASP A 207 5.61 -17.59 -15.36
N GLY A 208 6.37 -16.63 -14.85
CA GLY A 208 7.12 -15.78 -15.74
C GLY A 208 8.48 -16.42 -16.03
N SER A 209 8.56 -17.26 -17.07
CA SER A 209 9.81 -17.60 -17.75
C SER A 209 10.37 -16.39 -18.48
#